data_73b667dba0bd247a0321761c49809775
#
_entry.id   73b667dba0bd247a0321761c49809775
#
_cell.length_a   1.000
_cell.length_b   1.000
_cell.length_c   1.000
_cell.angle_alpha   90.00
_cell.angle_beta   90.00
_cell.angle_gamma   90.00
#
_symmetry.space_group_name_H-M   'P 1'
#
loop_
_entity.id
_entity.type
_entity.pdbx_description
1 polymer ?
#
loop_
_entity_poly.entity_id
_entity_poly.type
_entity_poly.pdbx_seq_one_letter_code
_entity_poly.pdbx_strand_id
1 'polypeptide(L)' 'MAKSYTVHAHWDEAARTWWTNGEDIPGLFCEADGFDQLIEIILDLAPDLLRANGAEPIGQVVDINVVAERRGTACIAA' A
#
# COMPACT_ATOMS: atom_id res chain seq x y z
N MET A 1 -13.90 9.72 15.32
CA MET A 1 -13.29 8.45 14.87
C MET A 1 -12.47 8.69 13.62
N ALA A 2 -11.26 8.16 13.57
CA ALA A 2 -10.44 8.25 12.39
C ALA A 2 -11.00 7.34 11.30
N LYS A 3 -10.97 7.81 10.05
CA LYS A 3 -11.26 6.95 8.92
C LYS A 3 -10.12 5.98 8.69
N SER A 4 -10.45 4.85 8.11
CA SER A 4 -9.50 3.80 7.84
C SER A 4 -9.52 3.49 6.33
N TYR A 5 -8.34 3.40 5.75
CA TYR A 5 -8.16 3.02 4.35
C TYR A 5 -7.33 1.75 4.30
N THR A 6 -7.68 0.86 3.40
CA THR A 6 -6.93 -0.37 3.19
C THR A 6 -6.24 -0.30 1.85
N VAL A 7 -4.95 -0.54 1.84
CA VAL A 7 -4.13 -0.52 0.62
C VAL A 7 -3.56 -1.93 0.44
N HIS A 8 -3.75 -2.49 -0.76
CA HIS A 8 -3.25 -3.81 -1.08
C HIS A 8 -1.90 -3.72 -1.76
N ALA A 9 -0.90 -4.35 -1.16
CA ALA A 9 0.44 -4.46 -1.71
C ALA A 9 0.60 -5.81 -2.39
N HIS A 10 1.24 -5.80 -3.55
CA HIS A 10 1.45 -6.99 -4.38
C HIS A 10 2.93 -7.25 -4.56
N TRP A 11 3.28 -8.52 -4.65
CA TRP A 11 4.66 -8.93 -4.90
C TRP A 11 4.84 -9.24 -6.38
N ASP A 12 5.85 -8.63 -6.99
CA ASP A 12 6.26 -8.93 -8.35
C ASP A 12 7.51 -9.81 -8.30
N GLU A 13 7.32 -11.09 -8.59
CA GLU A 13 8.41 -12.08 -8.51
C GLU A 13 9.51 -11.80 -9.54
N ALA A 14 9.15 -11.36 -10.74
CA ALA A 14 10.12 -11.08 -11.79
C ALA A 14 10.99 -9.89 -11.45
N ALA A 15 10.40 -8.82 -10.95
CA ALA A 15 11.11 -7.60 -10.58
C ALA A 15 11.67 -7.65 -9.16
N ARG A 16 11.19 -8.58 -8.33
CA ARG A 16 11.57 -8.71 -6.92
C ARG A 16 11.26 -7.44 -6.15
N THR A 17 10.07 -6.90 -6.38
CA THR A 17 9.62 -5.67 -5.73
C THR A 17 8.20 -5.82 -5.20
N TRP A 18 7.88 -5.04 -4.18
CA TRP A 18 6.52 -4.82 -3.73
C TRP A 18 5.97 -3.61 -4.47
N TRP A 19 4.69 -3.66 -4.83
CA TRP A 19 4.07 -2.54 -5.52
C TRP A 19 2.61 -2.41 -5.12
N THR A 20 2.07 -1.22 -5.31
CA THR A 20 0.65 -0.96 -5.17
C THR A 20 0.19 -0.02 -6.27
N ASN A 21 -1.09 -0.08 -6.57
CA ASN A 21 -1.69 0.79 -7.58
C ASN A 21 -2.76 1.67 -6.94
N GLY A 22 -3.40 2.50 -7.76
CA GLY A 22 -4.39 3.46 -7.29
C GLY A 22 -5.80 2.90 -7.07
N GLU A 23 -5.93 1.60 -6.86
CA GLU A 23 -7.23 0.96 -6.71
C GLU A 23 -7.93 1.39 -5.42
N ASP A 24 -7.19 1.39 -4.31
CA ASP A 24 -7.73 1.74 -2.99
C ASP A 24 -7.71 3.24 -2.73
N ILE A 25 -6.62 3.89 -3.10
CA ILE A 25 -6.46 5.35 -3.00
C ILE A 25 -6.12 5.85 -4.40
N PRO A 26 -7.02 6.59 -5.05
CA PRO A 26 -6.77 7.03 -6.42
C PRO A 26 -5.48 7.82 -6.56
N GLY A 27 -4.68 7.45 -7.55
CA GLY A 27 -3.39 8.08 -7.82
C GLY A 27 -2.21 7.50 -7.06
N LEU A 28 -2.44 6.54 -6.16
CA LEU A 28 -1.36 5.94 -5.38
C LEU A 28 -0.66 4.87 -6.18
N PHE A 29 0.51 5.19 -6.72
CA PHE A 29 1.40 4.26 -7.40
C PHE A 29 2.76 4.32 -6.76
N CYS A 30 3.25 3.19 -6.26
CA CYS A 30 4.59 3.12 -5.73
C CYS A 30 5.10 1.69 -5.73
N GLU A 31 6.41 1.56 -5.67
CA GLU A 31 7.08 0.28 -5.55
C GLU A 31 8.32 0.43 -4.68
N ALA A 32 8.73 -0.66 -4.06
CA ALA A 32 9.91 -0.69 -3.21
C ALA A 32 10.44 -2.13 -3.12
N ASP A 33 11.74 -2.26 -2.84
CA ASP A 33 12.36 -3.57 -2.69
C ASP A 33 11.90 -4.29 -1.43
N GLY A 34 11.60 -3.54 -0.37
CA GLY A 34 11.15 -4.09 0.90
C GLY A 34 9.75 -3.65 1.26
N PHE A 35 9.02 -4.50 1.99
CA PHE A 35 7.66 -4.18 2.39
C PHE A 35 7.60 -2.98 3.33
N ASP A 36 8.53 -2.88 4.28
CA ASP A 36 8.57 -1.73 5.20
C ASP A 36 8.84 -0.43 4.46
N GLN A 37 9.70 -0.47 3.44
CA GLN A 37 9.95 0.70 2.59
C GLN A 37 8.69 1.11 1.85
N LEU A 38 7.93 0.14 1.36
CA LEU A 38 6.68 0.42 0.67
C LEU A 38 5.69 1.11 1.60
N ILE A 39 5.58 0.64 2.84
CA ILE A 39 4.71 1.26 3.84
C ILE A 39 5.11 2.73 4.06
N GLU A 40 6.39 3.00 4.20
CA GLU A 40 6.88 4.37 4.38
C GLU A 40 6.49 5.27 3.22
N ILE A 41 6.63 4.78 1.99
CA ILE A 41 6.26 5.53 0.79
C ILE A 41 4.75 5.78 0.76
N ILE A 42 3.95 4.76 1.08
CA ILE A 42 2.49 4.89 1.13
C ILE A 42 2.08 5.95 2.14
N LEU A 43 2.64 5.91 3.34
CA LEU A 43 2.31 6.87 4.40
C LEU A 43 2.74 8.29 4.05
N ASP A 44 3.74 8.44 3.20
CA ASP A 44 4.19 9.75 2.74
C ASP A 44 3.28 10.31 1.64
N LEU A 45 2.85 9.47 0.71
CA LEU A 45 2.05 9.89 -0.45
C LEU A 45 0.55 9.98 -0.18
N ALA A 46 0.02 9.07 0.64
CA ALA A 46 -1.41 8.95 0.84
C ALA A 46 -2.09 10.22 1.35
N PRO A 47 -1.53 10.94 2.34
CA PRO A 47 -2.18 12.17 2.82
C PRO A 47 -2.38 13.22 1.74
N ASP A 48 -1.38 13.42 0.89
CA ASP A 48 -1.48 14.40 -0.19
C ASP A 48 -2.52 14.00 -1.23
N LEU A 49 -2.58 12.70 -1.56
CA LEU A 49 -3.55 12.17 -2.51
C LEU A 49 -4.98 12.26 -1.98
N LEU A 50 -5.18 11.92 -0.71
CA LEU A 50 -6.50 12.01 -0.09
C LEU A 50 -7.01 13.44 -0.03
N ARG A 51 -6.11 14.39 0.26
CA ARG A 51 -6.46 15.80 0.24
C ARG A 51 -6.79 16.27 -1.18
N ALA A 52 -5.94 15.90 -2.15
CA ALA A 52 -6.12 16.29 -3.55
C ALA A 52 -7.41 15.74 -4.14
N ASN A 53 -7.81 14.55 -3.74
CA ASN A 53 -9.05 13.92 -4.19
C ASN A 53 -10.29 14.46 -3.45
N GLY A 54 -10.11 15.36 -2.48
CA GLY A 54 -11.21 15.90 -1.71
C GLY A 54 -11.80 14.93 -0.69
N ALA A 55 -11.11 13.81 -0.45
CA ALA A 55 -11.61 12.78 0.46
C ALA A 55 -11.46 13.19 1.92
N GLU A 56 -10.35 13.88 2.24
CA GLU A 56 -10.07 14.26 3.62
C GLU A 56 -9.57 15.70 3.71
N PRO A 57 -10.01 16.46 4.73
CA PRO A 57 -9.53 17.82 4.95
C PRO A 57 -8.13 17.84 5.59
N ILE A 58 -7.47 18.98 5.49
CA ILE A 58 -6.17 19.19 6.13
C ILE A 58 -6.32 19.02 7.64
N GLY A 59 -5.37 18.30 8.23
CA GLY A 59 -5.33 18.06 9.68
C GLY A 59 -6.09 16.82 10.13
N GLN A 60 -6.80 16.17 9.21
CA GLN A 60 -7.49 14.92 9.52
C GLN A 60 -6.48 13.79 9.67
N VAL A 61 -6.62 13.03 10.75
CA VAL A 61 -5.82 11.82 10.97
C VAL A 61 -6.59 10.63 10.41
N VAL A 62 -5.92 9.81 9.62
CA VAL A 62 -6.50 8.60 9.04
C VAL A 62 -5.60 7.42 9.31
N ASP A 63 -6.19 6.24 9.41
CA ASP A 63 -5.45 4.99 9.55
C ASP A 63 -5.29 4.37 8.16
N ILE A 64 -4.08 3.96 7.83
CA ILE A 64 -3.79 3.28 6.58
C ILE A 64 -3.38 1.84 6.92
N ASN A 65 -4.20 0.90 6.50
CA ASN A 65 -3.89 -0.53 6.66
C ASN A 65 -3.26 -1.03 5.36
N VAL A 66 -2.05 -1.52 5.44
CA VAL A 66 -1.37 -2.07 4.26
C VAL A 66 -1.41 -3.59 4.37
N VAL A 67 -2.10 -4.22 3.44
CA VAL A 67 -2.29 -5.67 3.42
C VAL A 67 -1.41 -6.23 2.31
N ALA A 68 -0.52 -7.16 2.66
CA ALA A 68 0.39 -7.77 1.72
C ALA A 68 0.00 -9.22 1.48
N GLU A 69 0.13 -9.64 0.23
CA GLU A 69 -0.08 -11.03 -0.15
C GLU A 69 1.09 -11.51 -0.99
N ARG A 70 1.66 -12.64 -0.59
CA ARG A 70 2.75 -13.25 -1.32
C ARG A 70 2.58 -14.76 -1.26
N ARG A 71 2.56 -15.38 -2.44
CA ARG A 71 2.40 -16.83 -2.54
C ARG A 71 3.76 -17.51 -2.59
N GLY A 72 3.89 -18.57 -1.82
CA GLY A 72 5.02 -19.47 -1.93
C GLY A 72 4.53 -20.87 -2.27
N THR A 73 5.42 -21.68 -2.79
CA THR A 73 5.14 -23.08 -3.12
C THR A 73 6.08 -23.96 -2.34
N ALA A 74 5.52 -24.96 -1.67
CA ALA A 74 6.30 -25.94 -0.93
C ALA A 74 6.02 -27.33 -1.48
N CYS A 75 7.05 -28.17 -1.51
CA CYS A 75 6.92 -29.56 -1.89
C CYS A 75 6.85 -30.41 -0.63
N ILE A 76 5.83 -31.23 -0.52
CA ILE A 76 5.69 -32.15 0.61
C ILE A 76 6.45 -33.44 0.28
N ALA A 77 7.50 -33.69 1.03
CA ALA A 77 8.30 -34.89 0.86
C ALA A 77 7.67 -36.09 1.56
N ALA A 78 7.86 -37.26 0.98
CA ALA A 78 7.36 -38.50 1.56
C ALA A 78 8.12 -38.89 2.82
#